data_a905c25b6a51dab863da0f0b7562c888
#
_entry.id   a905c25b6a51dab863da0f0b7562c888
#
_cell.length_a   1.000
_cell.length_b   1.000
_cell.length_c   1.000
_cell.angle_alpha   90.00
_cell.angle_beta   90.00
_cell.angle_gamma   90.00
#
_symmetry.space_group_name_H-M   'P 1'
#
loop_
_entity.id
_entity.type
_entity.pdbx_description
1 polymer ?
#
loop_
_entity_poly.entity_id
_entity_poly.type
_entity_poly.pdbx_seq_one_letter_code
_entity_poly.pdbx_strand_id
1 'polypeptide(L)'
;MYQNIFISWKSSKPIIHLWDDQKGHAMLPFKKYAYQKDRSGNMRSLYGDKLKKVTFWKKEDSPKLFEADIHPEMRTLVDMYHQSDEPSTNHRVLFFDIETEILEGFPDWQNPINRVLSFTIYDQQDDIYYVGVLDTDG
;
A
#
# COMPACT_ATOMS: atom_id res chain seq x y z
N MET A 1 -7.99 -4.72 13.77
CA MET A 1 -6.85 -3.98 13.15
C MET A 1 -6.84 -4.23 11.66
N TYR A 2 -6.24 -3.36 10.83
CA TYR A 2 -6.24 -3.59 9.39
C TYR A 2 -5.43 -4.83 9.01
N GLN A 3 -5.87 -5.52 7.96
CA GLN A 3 -5.18 -6.68 7.38
C GLN A 3 -4.61 -6.37 5.99
N ASN A 4 -5.31 -5.57 5.21
CA ASN A 4 -4.85 -5.17 3.89
C ASN A 4 -5.44 -3.82 3.51
N ILE A 5 -4.76 -3.07 2.65
CA ILE A 5 -5.23 -1.81 2.11
C ILE A 5 -4.68 -1.62 0.69
N PHE A 6 -5.51 -1.16 -0.22
CA PHE A 6 -5.06 -0.68 -1.52
C PHE A 6 -5.99 0.41 -2.06
N ILE A 7 -5.51 1.13 -3.07
CA ILE A 7 -6.24 2.18 -3.76
C ILE A 7 -6.70 1.73 -5.14
N SER A 8 -7.97 1.97 -5.46
CA SER A 8 -8.49 1.90 -6.82
C SER A 8 -8.98 3.28 -7.28
N TRP A 9 -9.17 3.43 -8.58
CA TRP A 9 -9.60 4.70 -9.16
C TRP A 9 -10.93 4.52 -9.89
N LYS A 10 -11.95 5.27 -9.48
CA LYS A 10 -13.24 5.32 -10.17
C LYS A 10 -13.50 6.74 -10.66
N SER A 11 -13.56 6.93 -12.00
CA SER A 11 -13.76 8.25 -12.61
C SER A 11 -12.79 9.31 -12.06
N SER A 12 -11.49 8.97 -12.01
CA SER A 12 -10.42 9.81 -11.46
C SER A 12 -10.54 10.14 -9.96
N LYS A 13 -11.43 9.49 -9.24
CA LYS A 13 -11.55 9.62 -7.78
C LYS A 13 -10.94 8.41 -7.11
N PRO A 14 -10.02 8.61 -6.14
CA PRO A 14 -9.43 7.51 -5.39
C PRO A 14 -10.44 6.90 -4.42
N ILE A 15 -10.48 5.58 -4.41
CA ILE A 15 -11.27 4.77 -3.48
C ILE A 15 -10.30 3.87 -2.74
N ILE A 16 -10.31 3.93 -1.44
CA ILE A 16 -9.53 3.06 -0.56
C ILE A 16 -10.33 1.79 -0.29
N HIS A 17 -9.72 0.66 -0.55
CA HIS A 17 -10.18 -0.65 -0.12
C HIS A 17 -9.40 -1.03 1.13
N LEU A 18 -10.10 -1.25 2.21
CA LEU A 18 -9.52 -1.59 3.50
C LEU A 18 -10.14 -2.88 4.01
N TRP A 19 -9.31 -3.82 4.41
CA TRP A 19 -9.72 -5.03 5.13
C TRP A 19 -9.28 -4.90 6.58
N ASP A 20 -10.24 -5.09 7.46
CA ASP A 20 -10.07 -5.07 8.92
C ASP A 20 -10.52 -6.41 9.49
N ASP A 21 -9.80 -6.94 10.47
CA ASP A 21 -10.05 -8.25 11.06
C ASP A 21 -11.41 -8.37 11.76
N GLN A 22 -11.95 -7.24 12.24
CA GLN A 22 -13.24 -7.21 12.93
C GLN A 22 -14.38 -6.69 12.04
N LYS A 23 -14.08 -5.73 11.15
CA LYS A 23 -15.08 -5.02 10.36
C LYS A 23 -15.21 -5.56 8.92
N GLY A 24 -14.27 -6.42 8.51
CA GLY A 24 -14.23 -6.96 7.16
C GLY A 24 -13.80 -5.93 6.10
N HIS A 25 -14.26 -6.10 4.86
CA HIS A 25 -13.92 -5.22 3.74
C HIS A 25 -14.78 -3.97 3.71
N ALA A 26 -14.13 -2.81 3.63
CA ALA A 26 -14.77 -1.52 3.45
C ALA A 26 -14.21 -0.78 2.23
N MET A 27 -15.06 -0.02 1.54
CA MET A 27 -14.69 0.89 0.46
C MET A 27 -14.91 2.33 0.93
N LEU A 28 -13.84 3.11 0.99
CA LEU A 28 -13.85 4.45 1.56
C LEU A 28 -13.43 5.48 0.52
N PRO A 29 -14.17 6.59 0.32
CA PRO A 29 -13.71 7.67 -0.53
C PRO A 29 -12.52 8.36 0.15
N PHE A 30 -11.40 8.47 -0.57
CA PHE A 30 -10.24 9.18 -0.04
C PHE A 30 -10.49 10.70 -0.03
N LYS A 31 -10.31 11.33 1.12
CA LYS A 31 -10.38 12.77 1.30
C LYS A 31 -8.97 13.32 1.51
N LYS A 32 -8.41 13.87 0.45
CA LYS A 32 -7.09 14.51 0.47
C LYS A 32 -7.08 15.71 1.42
N TYR A 33 -6.04 15.82 2.25
CA TYR A 33 -5.75 17.00 3.05
C TYR A 33 -4.26 17.14 3.32
N ALA A 34 -3.86 18.36 3.69
CA ALA A 34 -2.51 18.73 4.11
C ALA A 34 -2.60 19.84 5.15
N TYR A 35 -1.46 20.34 5.61
CA TYR A 35 -1.42 21.43 6.58
C TYR A 35 -0.58 22.59 6.04
N GLN A 36 -1.03 23.81 6.34
CA GLN A 36 -0.38 25.05 5.97
C GLN A 36 -0.03 25.85 7.23
N LYS A 37 1.13 26.54 7.23
CA LYS A 37 1.43 27.52 8.30
C LYS A 37 0.39 28.61 8.30
N ASP A 38 -0.25 28.83 9.44
CA ASP A 38 -1.28 29.83 9.61
C ASP A 38 -1.31 30.29 11.08
N ARG A 39 -1.26 31.60 11.32
CA ARG A 39 -1.26 32.17 12.67
C ARG A 39 -2.56 31.88 13.44
N SER A 40 -3.67 31.67 12.75
CA SER A 40 -4.97 31.31 13.29
C SER A 40 -5.17 29.78 13.42
N GLY A 41 -4.19 28.98 13.00
CA GLY A 41 -4.25 27.53 13.01
C GLY A 41 -4.39 26.96 14.42
N ASN A 42 -5.19 25.91 14.55
CA ASN A 42 -5.45 25.20 15.81
C ASN A 42 -4.59 23.94 15.99
N MET A 43 -3.77 23.58 15.00
CA MET A 43 -2.85 22.46 15.06
C MET A 43 -1.39 22.96 15.16
N ARG A 44 -0.47 22.08 15.51
CA ARG A 44 0.96 22.42 15.63
C ARG A 44 1.81 21.40 14.90
N SER A 45 2.88 21.88 14.25
CA SER A 45 3.97 21.03 13.75
C SER A 45 4.85 20.52 14.91
N LEU A 46 5.70 19.56 14.63
CA LEU A 46 6.74 19.10 15.58
C LEU A 46 7.68 20.24 16.03
N TYR A 47 7.81 21.28 15.23
CA TYR A 47 8.64 22.45 15.51
C TYR A 47 7.87 23.61 16.18
N GLY A 48 6.59 23.38 16.54
CA GLY A 48 5.74 24.35 17.23
C GLY A 48 5.02 25.37 16.34
N ASP A 49 5.20 25.31 15.01
CA ASP A 49 4.46 26.17 14.07
C ASP A 49 2.96 25.96 14.17
N LYS A 50 2.19 27.03 14.17
CA LYS A 50 0.73 26.93 14.06
C LYS A 50 0.33 26.52 12.65
N LEU A 51 -0.54 25.53 12.55
CA LEU A 51 -0.98 24.92 11.31
C LEU A 51 -2.50 24.93 11.16
N LYS A 52 -2.96 25.13 9.92
CA LYS A 52 -4.35 25.01 9.51
C LYS A 52 -4.49 23.88 8.50
N LYS A 53 -5.49 23.01 8.67
CA LYS A 53 -5.83 21.95 7.71
C LYS A 53 -6.39 22.54 6.42
N VAL A 54 -5.88 22.11 5.27
CA VAL A 54 -6.34 22.47 3.92
C VAL A 54 -6.70 21.23 3.13
N THR A 55 -7.77 21.29 2.36
CA THR A 55 -8.29 20.15 1.57
C THR A 55 -8.18 20.36 0.06
N PHE A 56 -7.77 21.56 -0.33
CA PHE A 56 -7.57 21.91 -1.73
C PHE A 56 -6.28 22.73 -1.88
N TRP A 57 -5.44 22.36 -2.87
CA TRP A 57 -4.26 23.09 -3.26
C TRP A 57 -3.85 22.75 -4.69
N LYS A 58 -3.10 23.63 -5.35
CA LYS A 58 -2.47 23.37 -6.65
C LYS A 58 -1.18 22.57 -6.46
N LYS A 59 -0.74 21.86 -7.50
CA LYS A 59 0.48 21.05 -7.46
C LYS A 59 1.72 21.87 -7.11
N GLU A 60 1.79 23.11 -7.60
CA GLU A 60 2.89 24.05 -7.36
C GLU A 60 3.01 24.47 -5.88
N ASP A 61 1.91 24.42 -5.14
CA ASP A 61 1.89 24.79 -3.71
C ASP A 61 2.22 23.61 -2.78
N SER A 62 2.23 22.38 -3.31
CA SER A 62 2.49 21.17 -2.53
C SER A 62 3.79 21.23 -1.71
N PRO A 63 4.93 21.74 -2.23
CA PRO A 63 6.17 21.86 -1.46
C PRO A 63 6.12 22.82 -0.27
N LYS A 64 5.11 23.70 -0.21
CA LYS A 64 4.90 24.67 0.89
C LYS A 64 4.00 24.11 2.00
N LEU A 65 3.44 22.93 1.80
CA LEU A 65 2.50 22.30 2.70
C LEU A 65 3.18 21.17 3.47
N PHE A 66 2.75 20.94 4.69
CA PHE A 66 3.14 19.79 5.48
C PHE A 66 2.24 18.60 5.13
N GLU A 67 2.85 17.43 4.98
CA GLU A 67 2.16 16.17 4.74
C GLU A 67 1.34 16.12 3.44
N ALA A 68 1.65 16.95 2.45
CA ALA A 68 0.98 16.95 1.15
C ALA A 68 1.37 15.77 0.26
N ASP A 69 2.47 15.12 0.60
CA ASP A 69 3.13 14.01 -0.11
C ASP A 69 2.81 12.62 0.49
N ILE A 70 2.08 12.57 1.60
CA ILE A 70 1.71 11.28 2.21
C ILE A 70 0.79 10.50 1.29
N HIS A 71 1.16 9.25 1.04
CA HIS A 71 0.39 8.34 0.19
C HIS A 71 -1.03 8.09 0.76
N PRO A 72 -2.07 7.99 -0.08
CA PRO A 72 -3.45 7.85 0.38
C PRO A 72 -3.72 6.70 1.34
N GLU A 73 -3.10 5.53 1.10
CA GLU A 73 -3.24 4.37 1.99
C GLU A 73 -2.66 4.67 3.37
N MET A 74 -1.44 5.23 3.41
CA MET A 74 -0.79 5.57 4.69
C MET A 74 -1.60 6.61 5.45
N ARG A 75 -2.11 7.65 4.76
CA ARG A 75 -2.98 8.65 5.36
C ARG A 75 -4.24 8.03 5.96
N THR A 76 -4.87 7.11 5.24
CA THR A 76 -6.08 6.42 5.72
C THR A 76 -5.78 5.57 6.95
N LEU A 77 -4.67 4.83 6.95
CA LEU A 77 -4.28 4.03 8.12
C LEU A 77 -4.02 4.90 9.35
N VAL A 78 -3.31 6.02 9.20
CA VAL A 78 -3.10 6.97 10.31
C VAL A 78 -4.43 7.51 10.81
N ASP A 79 -5.31 7.98 9.92
CA ASP A 79 -6.60 8.56 10.31
C ASP A 79 -7.49 7.57 11.06
N MET A 80 -7.43 6.28 10.72
CA MET A 80 -8.30 5.25 11.29
C MET A 80 -7.73 4.57 12.53
N TYR A 81 -6.42 4.43 12.62
CA TYR A 81 -5.77 3.56 13.62
C TYR A 81 -4.75 4.25 14.53
N HIS A 82 -4.50 5.57 14.37
CA HIS A 82 -3.50 6.30 15.18
C HIS A 82 -3.72 6.26 16.70
N GLN A 83 -4.91 5.89 17.16
CA GLN A 83 -5.24 5.76 18.59
C GLN A 83 -5.22 4.31 19.07
N SER A 84 -4.87 3.35 18.21
CA SER A 84 -4.83 1.94 18.56
C SER A 84 -3.39 1.45 18.61
N ASP A 85 -3.00 0.88 19.74
CA ASP A 85 -1.73 0.17 19.93
C ASP A 85 -1.87 -1.35 19.67
N GLU A 86 -3.05 -1.79 19.22
CA GLU A 86 -3.28 -3.20 18.94
C GLU A 86 -2.48 -3.65 17.71
N PRO A 87 -1.72 -4.74 17.79
CA PRO A 87 -1.00 -5.28 16.64
C PRO A 87 -1.98 -5.82 15.59
N SER A 88 -1.62 -5.70 14.35
CA SER A 88 -2.29 -6.43 13.26
C SER A 88 -2.01 -7.92 13.42
N THR A 89 -3.05 -8.73 13.48
CA THR A 89 -2.97 -10.19 13.67
C THR A 89 -3.64 -10.92 12.51
N ASN A 90 -3.43 -12.24 12.43
CA ASN A 90 -4.05 -13.12 11.43
C ASN A 90 -3.68 -12.79 9.98
N HIS A 91 -2.48 -12.25 9.75
CA HIS A 91 -1.95 -12.14 8.40
C HIS A 91 -1.48 -13.52 7.92
N ARG A 92 -1.96 -13.95 6.75
CA ARG A 92 -1.37 -15.07 6.03
C ARG A 92 -0.25 -14.54 5.15
N VAL A 93 0.98 -14.93 5.47
CA VAL A 93 2.17 -14.49 4.73
C VAL A 93 2.61 -15.64 3.82
N LEU A 94 2.67 -15.34 2.52
CA LEU A 94 3.17 -16.23 1.49
C LEU A 94 4.49 -15.67 0.97
N PHE A 95 5.53 -16.50 0.96
CA PHE A 95 6.77 -16.21 0.26
C PHE A 95 6.73 -16.89 -1.10
N PHE A 96 6.96 -16.13 -2.13
CA PHE A 96 6.87 -16.61 -3.52
C PHE A 96 8.17 -16.38 -4.24
N ASP A 97 8.66 -17.40 -4.93
CA ASP A 97 9.83 -17.33 -5.76
C ASP A 97 9.61 -18.07 -7.09
N ILE A 98 10.23 -17.60 -8.16
CA ILE A 98 10.18 -18.21 -9.49
C ILE A 98 11.56 -18.28 -10.11
N GLU A 99 11.83 -19.41 -10.77
CA GLU A 99 13.00 -19.58 -11.61
C GLU A 99 12.59 -19.59 -13.09
N THR A 100 13.30 -18.85 -13.89
CA THR A 100 13.03 -18.75 -15.33
C THR A 100 14.22 -19.21 -16.16
N GLU A 101 13.93 -19.68 -17.37
CA GLU A 101 14.94 -19.92 -18.39
C GLU A 101 15.68 -18.62 -18.72
N ILE A 102 16.98 -18.71 -18.94
CA ILE A 102 17.81 -17.60 -19.42
C ILE A 102 18.17 -17.87 -20.87
N LEU A 103 17.53 -17.17 -21.81
CA LEU A 103 17.82 -17.27 -23.25
C LEU A 103 18.81 -16.18 -23.67
N GLU A 104 18.42 -14.92 -23.56
CA GLU A 104 19.22 -13.77 -23.97
C GLU A 104 19.18 -12.67 -22.89
N GLY A 105 19.86 -12.88 -21.75
CA GLY A 105 19.86 -11.95 -20.62
C GLY A 105 18.71 -12.16 -19.64
N PHE A 106 18.43 -11.14 -18.81
CA PHE A 106 17.35 -11.22 -17.83
C PHE A 106 15.96 -11.19 -18.50
N PRO A 107 14.96 -11.91 -17.92
CA PRO A 107 13.60 -11.87 -18.41
C PRO A 107 13.06 -10.44 -18.50
N ASP A 108 12.49 -10.10 -19.65
CA ASP A 108 11.83 -8.82 -19.87
C ASP A 108 10.31 -8.99 -19.68
N TRP A 109 9.75 -8.28 -18.73
CA TRP A 109 8.31 -8.31 -18.44
C TRP A 109 7.44 -7.78 -19.60
N GLN A 110 8.01 -6.94 -20.49
CA GLN A 110 7.30 -6.43 -21.67
C GLN A 110 7.32 -7.42 -22.85
N ASN A 111 8.31 -8.31 -22.86
CA ASN A 111 8.46 -9.38 -23.87
C ASN A 111 8.83 -10.70 -23.19
N PRO A 112 7.88 -11.38 -22.51
CA PRO A 112 8.16 -12.55 -21.68
C PRO A 112 8.35 -13.81 -22.53
N ILE A 113 9.51 -13.96 -23.17
CA ILE A 113 9.88 -15.13 -23.97
C ILE A 113 10.46 -16.28 -23.16
N ASN A 114 10.93 -16.00 -21.93
CA ASN A 114 11.57 -16.98 -21.07
C ASN A 114 10.51 -17.84 -20.38
N ARG A 115 10.65 -19.16 -20.41
CA ARG A 115 9.74 -20.08 -19.72
C ARG A 115 9.98 -20.02 -18.21
N VAL A 116 8.92 -20.16 -17.41
CA VAL A 116 9.05 -20.42 -15.98
C VAL A 116 9.44 -21.89 -15.83
N LEU A 117 10.59 -22.15 -15.23
CA LEU A 117 11.12 -23.50 -15.00
C LEU A 117 10.60 -24.10 -13.70
N SER A 118 10.49 -23.28 -12.66
CA SER A 118 9.92 -23.68 -11.39
C SER A 118 9.34 -22.48 -10.66
N PHE A 119 8.44 -22.77 -9.72
CA PHE A 119 8.00 -21.82 -8.73
C PHE A 119 7.92 -22.49 -7.36
N THR A 120 8.13 -21.71 -6.33
CA THR A 120 7.99 -22.11 -4.94
C THR A 120 7.12 -21.13 -4.20
N ILE A 121 6.15 -21.61 -3.44
CA ILE A 121 5.35 -20.80 -2.51
C ILE A 121 5.52 -21.42 -1.14
N TYR A 122 6.01 -20.66 -0.18
CA TYR A 122 6.00 -21.05 1.23
C TYR A 122 4.88 -20.34 1.96
N ASP A 123 3.98 -21.10 2.53
CA ASP A 123 2.91 -20.61 3.40
C ASP A 123 3.37 -20.67 4.85
N GLN A 124 3.63 -19.50 5.43
CA GLN A 124 4.12 -19.40 6.80
C GLN A 124 3.11 -19.86 7.85
N GLN A 125 1.81 -19.72 7.57
CA GLN A 125 0.77 -20.07 8.52
C GLN A 125 0.63 -21.58 8.67
N ASP A 126 0.66 -22.28 7.55
CA ASP A 126 0.46 -23.74 7.51
C ASP A 126 1.78 -24.52 7.51
N ASP A 127 2.93 -23.82 7.45
CA ASP A 127 4.29 -24.38 7.34
C ASP A 127 4.43 -25.37 6.17
N ILE A 128 3.88 -24.99 5.00
CA ILE A 128 3.81 -25.83 3.81
C ILE A 128 4.52 -25.16 2.65
N TYR A 129 5.29 -25.96 1.89
CA TYR A 129 5.86 -25.59 0.59
C TYR A 129 5.02 -26.17 -0.54
N TYR A 130 4.65 -25.33 -1.49
CA TYR A 130 4.10 -25.73 -2.79
C TYR A 130 5.18 -25.50 -3.85
N VAL A 131 5.55 -26.56 -4.54
CA VAL A 131 6.60 -26.50 -5.58
C VAL A 131 6.04 -27.01 -6.91
N GLY A 132 6.15 -26.19 -7.94
CA GLY A 132 5.85 -26.58 -9.31
C GLY A 132 7.13 -26.56 -10.14
N VAL A 133 7.35 -27.60 -10.96
CA VAL A 133 8.50 -27.70 -11.86
C VAL A 133 7.97 -27.98 -13.27
N LEU A 134 8.55 -27.31 -14.27
CA LEU A 134 8.23 -27.59 -15.66
C LEU A 134 8.80 -28.97 -16.02
N ASP A 135 7.91 -29.89 -16.37
CA ASP A 135 8.32 -31.18 -16.93
C ASP A 135 8.69 -31.00 -18.41
N THR A 136 9.94 -31.31 -18.75
CA THR A 136 10.45 -31.19 -20.11
C THR A 136 10.47 -32.53 -20.85
N ASP A 137 10.12 -33.63 -20.15
CA ASP A 137 10.20 -35.00 -20.68
C ASP A 137 8.83 -35.53 -21.14
N GLY A 138 7.80 -34.68 -21.25
CA GLY A 138 6.45 -34.98 -21.68
C GLY A 138 6.24 -35.15 -23.17
#